data_8db6b06d6f672a481714bc5fe53929d9
#
_entry.id   8db6b06d6f672a481714bc5fe53929d9
#
_cell.length_a   1.000
_cell.length_b   1.000
_cell.length_c   1.000
_cell.angle_alpha   90.00
_cell.angle_beta   90.00
_cell.angle_gamma   90.00
#
_symmetry.space_group_name_H-M   'P 1'
#
loop_
_entity.id
_entity.type
_entity.pdbx_description
1 polymer ?
#
loop_
_entity_poly.entity_id
_entity_poly.type
_entity_poly.pdbx_seq_one_letter_code
_entity_poly.pdbx_strand_id
1 'polypeptide(L)'
;MKDKFEMNIDIALPDLGRAKRAVKRAVKSVKYDVAAFRDRDPAAQSDLEVLLLYSGLHAVLLHRAAHALYTHGHRMSARAVSQGAKFLTGIEIHPGAKIGKGLVIDHGSGVVIGETAEIGDDCTLYQGVMLGGTGKHTGKRHPTLGNGVMVGSGAKVLGPFRVGDRAKIASNAVVLEEVPSDATAVGVPARVVRIAGKKVTDNLDHVHVPDPVAQEFCRVEHRLHALEKKLRQYEEAEATKAAADKETEEQTAAPGKDPSADA
;
A
#
# COMPACT_ATOMS: atom_id res chain seq x y z
N MET A 1 -5.12 -76.05 -2.22
CA MET A 1 -5.58 -74.81 -2.74
C MET A 1 -4.49 -73.79 -2.37
N LYS A 2 -3.72 -73.35 -3.35
CA LYS A 2 -2.68 -72.30 -3.18
C LYS A 2 -3.21 -71.01 -3.86
N ASP A 3 -3.73 -70.13 -3.06
CA ASP A 3 -4.11 -68.78 -3.58
C ASP A 3 -2.84 -68.02 -3.92
N LYS A 4 -2.62 -67.78 -5.21
CA LYS A 4 -1.60 -66.86 -5.70
C LYS A 4 -2.14 -65.45 -5.55
N PHE A 5 -1.55 -64.67 -4.63
CA PHE A 5 -1.75 -63.24 -4.53
C PHE A 5 -0.97 -62.59 -5.66
N GLU A 6 -1.61 -62.24 -6.77
CA GLU A 6 -1.01 -61.43 -7.84
C GLU A 6 -1.27 -59.96 -7.51
N MET A 7 -0.22 -59.27 -7.04
CA MET A 7 -0.24 -57.83 -6.82
C MET A 7 0.07 -57.17 -8.16
N ASN A 8 -0.97 -56.73 -8.88
CA ASN A 8 -0.81 -55.86 -10.05
C ASN A 8 -0.44 -54.50 -9.59
N ILE A 9 0.85 -54.16 -9.63
CA ILE A 9 1.33 -52.79 -9.44
C ILE A 9 1.29 -52.12 -10.82
N ASP A 10 0.17 -51.44 -11.13
CA ASP A 10 0.09 -50.51 -12.27
C ASP A 10 0.95 -49.26 -11.97
N ILE A 11 2.22 -49.30 -12.31
CA ILE A 11 3.07 -48.15 -12.35
C ILE A 11 2.66 -47.36 -13.59
N ALA A 12 1.74 -46.39 -13.44
CA ALA A 12 1.41 -45.43 -14.47
C ALA A 12 2.68 -44.63 -14.79
N LEU A 13 3.36 -44.95 -15.84
CA LEU A 13 4.50 -44.16 -16.35
C LEU A 13 4.00 -42.73 -16.64
N PRO A 14 4.69 -41.68 -16.14
CA PRO A 14 4.27 -40.31 -16.38
C PRO A 14 4.26 -40.06 -17.90
N ASP A 15 3.16 -39.47 -18.41
CA ASP A 15 3.05 -39.05 -19.82
C ASP A 15 4.22 -38.07 -20.15
N LEU A 16 5.24 -38.60 -20.82
CA LEU A 16 6.42 -37.85 -21.25
C LEU A 16 6.05 -36.59 -22.07
N GLY A 17 4.95 -36.63 -22.81
CA GLY A 17 4.42 -35.49 -23.54
C GLY A 17 3.89 -34.41 -22.61
N ARG A 18 3.19 -34.79 -21.54
CA ARG A 18 2.69 -33.87 -20.51
C ARG A 18 3.85 -33.24 -19.73
N ALA A 19 4.85 -34.05 -19.34
CA ALA A 19 6.05 -33.58 -18.68
C ALA A 19 6.84 -32.57 -19.55
N LYS A 20 7.10 -32.88 -20.83
CA LYS A 20 7.77 -31.96 -21.78
C LYS A 20 7.01 -30.65 -21.94
N ARG A 21 5.66 -30.67 -22.02
CA ARG A 21 4.84 -29.44 -22.09
C ARG A 21 4.93 -28.62 -20.81
N ALA A 22 4.97 -29.23 -19.64
CA ALA A 22 5.11 -28.56 -18.35
C ALA A 22 6.48 -27.87 -18.25
N VAL A 23 7.57 -28.56 -18.58
CA VAL A 23 8.92 -27.99 -18.59
C VAL A 23 9.01 -26.81 -19.56
N LYS A 24 8.48 -26.95 -20.80
CA LYS A 24 8.49 -25.85 -21.78
C LYS A 24 7.74 -24.61 -21.27
N ARG A 25 6.61 -24.80 -20.57
CA ARG A 25 5.85 -23.71 -19.92
C ARG A 25 6.65 -23.05 -18.80
N ALA A 26 7.29 -23.85 -17.94
CA ALA A 26 8.11 -23.34 -16.84
C ALA A 26 9.30 -22.51 -17.36
N VAL A 27 10.03 -23.02 -18.36
CA VAL A 27 11.13 -22.30 -19.02
C VAL A 27 10.66 -20.97 -19.65
N LYS A 28 9.49 -20.98 -20.32
CA LYS A 28 8.92 -19.76 -20.89
C LYS A 28 8.57 -18.73 -19.81
N SER A 29 8.04 -19.18 -18.66
CA SER A 29 7.72 -18.32 -17.52
C SER A 29 8.99 -17.71 -16.93
N VAL A 30 10.03 -18.51 -16.68
CA VAL A 30 11.31 -18.02 -16.15
C VAL A 30 11.94 -16.97 -17.09
N LYS A 31 11.95 -17.24 -18.41
CA LYS A 31 12.45 -16.27 -19.39
C LYS A 31 11.69 -14.96 -19.37
N TYR A 32 10.38 -15.02 -19.20
CA TYR A 32 9.54 -13.81 -19.07
C TYR A 32 9.89 -13.01 -17.82
N ASP A 33 10.04 -13.70 -16.68
CA ASP A 33 10.41 -13.03 -15.43
C ASP A 33 11.80 -12.41 -15.50
N VAL A 34 12.81 -13.13 -16.06
CA VAL A 34 14.16 -12.58 -16.26
C VAL A 34 14.13 -11.33 -17.13
N ALA A 35 13.39 -11.36 -18.25
CA ALA A 35 13.23 -10.19 -19.10
C ALA A 35 12.56 -9.01 -18.36
N ALA A 36 11.54 -9.30 -17.51
CA ALA A 36 10.87 -8.27 -16.72
C ALA A 36 11.81 -7.56 -15.73
N PHE A 37 12.74 -8.29 -15.11
CA PHE A 37 13.77 -7.68 -14.26
C PHE A 37 14.73 -6.82 -15.08
N ARG A 38 15.29 -7.37 -16.17
CA ARG A 38 16.23 -6.65 -17.04
C ARG A 38 15.63 -5.36 -17.59
N ASP A 39 14.37 -5.40 -18.01
CA ASP A 39 13.71 -4.25 -18.66
C ASP A 39 13.33 -3.14 -17.66
N ARG A 40 13.22 -3.47 -16.35
CA ARG A 40 12.80 -2.51 -15.32
C ARG A 40 13.90 -2.08 -14.37
N ASP A 41 15.01 -2.83 -14.30
CA ASP A 41 16.18 -2.45 -13.53
C ASP A 41 17.30 -1.96 -14.46
N PRO A 42 17.58 -0.65 -14.48
CA PRO A 42 18.67 -0.09 -15.28
C PRO A 42 20.06 -0.64 -14.93
N ALA A 43 20.24 -1.23 -13.72
CA ALA A 43 21.51 -1.82 -13.30
C ALA A 43 21.73 -3.23 -13.87
N ALA A 44 20.70 -3.90 -14.36
CA ALA A 44 20.77 -5.25 -14.89
C ALA A 44 21.55 -5.29 -16.24
N GLN A 45 22.73 -5.89 -16.24
CA GLN A 45 23.60 -5.93 -17.42
C GLN A 45 23.33 -7.13 -18.34
N SER A 46 22.84 -8.26 -17.79
CA SER A 46 22.58 -9.48 -18.55
C SER A 46 21.52 -10.38 -17.94
N ASP A 47 20.89 -11.22 -18.78
CA ASP A 47 19.95 -12.24 -18.31
C ASP A 47 20.60 -13.24 -17.33
N LEU A 48 21.89 -13.53 -17.52
CA LEU A 48 22.64 -14.45 -16.66
C LEU A 48 22.86 -13.85 -15.26
N GLU A 49 23.20 -12.56 -15.21
CA GLU A 49 23.33 -11.83 -13.94
C GLU A 49 22.01 -11.84 -13.16
N VAL A 50 20.90 -11.48 -13.83
CA VAL A 50 19.56 -11.51 -13.22
C VAL A 50 19.23 -12.90 -12.70
N LEU A 51 19.50 -13.95 -13.48
CA LEU A 51 19.20 -15.33 -13.09
C LEU A 51 20.01 -15.79 -11.87
N LEU A 52 21.26 -15.38 -11.75
CA LEU A 52 22.16 -15.88 -10.72
C LEU A 52 22.22 -15.01 -9.46
N LEU A 53 21.98 -13.70 -9.56
CA LEU A 53 22.28 -12.77 -8.48
C LEU A 53 21.06 -12.01 -7.93
N TYR A 54 19.91 -12.03 -8.62
CA TYR A 54 18.75 -11.27 -8.20
C TYR A 54 17.88 -12.03 -7.19
N SER A 55 17.95 -11.63 -5.95
CA SER A 55 17.20 -12.25 -4.85
C SER A 55 15.68 -12.21 -5.05
N GLY A 56 15.17 -11.13 -5.66
CA GLY A 56 13.75 -11.00 -5.98
C GLY A 56 13.27 -12.05 -6.97
N LEU A 57 14.06 -12.34 -8.03
CA LEU A 57 13.75 -13.42 -8.95
C LEU A 57 13.78 -14.78 -8.27
N HIS A 58 14.81 -15.04 -7.45
CA HIS A 58 14.91 -16.31 -6.70
C HIS A 58 13.69 -16.51 -5.78
N ALA A 59 13.24 -15.45 -5.08
CA ALA A 59 12.05 -15.51 -4.23
C ALA A 59 10.79 -15.88 -5.02
N VAL A 60 10.58 -15.28 -6.20
CA VAL A 60 9.44 -15.60 -7.07
C VAL A 60 9.50 -17.04 -7.58
N LEU A 61 10.66 -17.53 -8.00
CA LEU A 61 10.83 -18.89 -8.49
C LEU A 61 10.59 -19.93 -7.37
N LEU A 62 11.16 -19.71 -6.19
CA LEU A 62 10.95 -20.56 -5.02
C LEU A 62 9.49 -20.53 -4.54
N HIS A 63 8.85 -19.34 -4.60
CA HIS A 63 7.42 -19.23 -4.33
C HIS A 63 6.58 -20.07 -5.28
N ARG A 64 6.87 -20.11 -6.59
CA ARG A 64 6.12 -20.96 -7.54
C ARG A 64 6.20 -22.43 -7.18
N ALA A 65 7.37 -22.91 -6.74
CA ALA A 65 7.53 -24.26 -6.24
C ALA A 65 6.71 -24.51 -4.95
N ALA A 66 6.79 -23.57 -4.00
CA ALA A 66 6.03 -23.64 -2.75
C ALA A 66 4.51 -23.59 -3.01
N HIS A 67 4.06 -22.72 -3.93
CA HIS A 67 2.65 -22.61 -4.31
C HIS A 67 2.11 -23.90 -4.98
N ALA A 68 2.91 -24.52 -5.83
CA ALA A 68 2.55 -25.82 -6.41
C ALA A 68 2.36 -26.89 -5.33
N LEU A 69 3.27 -26.99 -4.37
CA LEU A 69 3.11 -27.90 -3.22
C LEU A 69 1.86 -27.56 -2.39
N TYR A 70 1.61 -26.30 -2.16
CA TYR A 70 0.47 -25.82 -1.37
C TYR A 70 -0.86 -26.18 -2.03
N THR A 71 -0.98 -25.98 -3.34
CA THR A 71 -2.20 -26.29 -4.12
C THR A 71 -2.46 -27.80 -4.26
N HIS A 72 -1.41 -28.62 -4.15
CA HIS A 72 -1.52 -30.09 -4.10
C HIS A 72 -1.72 -30.62 -2.67
N GLY A 73 -1.97 -29.78 -1.67
CA GLY A 73 -2.27 -30.19 -0.30
C GLY A 73 -1.05 -30.41 0.59
N HIS A 74 0.18 -30.31 0.08
CA HIS A 74 1.43 -30.49 0.84
C HIS A 74 1.80 -29.22 1.63
N ARG A 75 0.93 -28.80 2.53
CA ARG A 75 1.06 -27.50 3.24
C ARG A 75 2.34 -27.35 4.04
N MET A 76 2.76 -28.41 4.77
CA MET A 76 3.99 -28.37 5.57
C MET A 76 5.23 -28.19 4.69
N SER A 77 5.36 -28.98 3.63
CA SER A 77 6.47 -28.87 2.67
C SER A 77 6.48 -27.51 1.96
N ALA A 78 5.30 -27.01 1.58
CA ALA A 78 5.16 -25.68 1.00
C ALA A 78 5.66 -24.59 1.95
N ARG A 79 5.33 -24.67 3.25
CA ARG A 79 5.82 -23.73 4.27
C ARG A 79 7.32 -23.86 4.47
N ALA A 80 7.86 -25.07 4.49
CA ALA A 80 9.32 -25.28 4.62
C ALA A 80 10.09 -24.62 3.46
N VAL A 81 9.62 -24.82 2.20
CA VAL A 81 10.21 -24.14 1.02
C VAL A 81 10.09 -22.61 1.14
N SER A 82 8.93 -22.09 1.56
CA SER A 82 8.73 -20.65 1.75
C SER A 82 9.65 -20.06 2.82
N GLN A 83 9.85 -20.75 3.95
CA GLN A 83 10.77 -20.28 4.99
C GLN A 83 12.25 -20.36 4.55
N GLY A 84 12.62 -21.41 3.82
CA GLY A 84 13.93 -21.49 3.18
C GLY A 84 14.18 -20.36 2.19
N ALA A 85 13.19 -20.02 1.36
CA ALA A 85 13.25 -18.89 0.44
C ALA A 85 13.45 -17.57 1.20
N LYS A 86 12.69 -17.33 2.28
CA LYS A 86 12.86 -16.16 3.14
C LYS A 86 14.27 -16.07 3.72
N PHE A 87 14.80 -17.18 4.22
CA PHE A 87 16.16 -17.21 4.76
C PHE A 87 17.22 -16.85 3.72
N LEU A 88 17.08 -17.34 2.49
CA LEU A 88 18.03 -17.12 1.40
C LEU A 88 17.93 -15.73 0.77
N THR A 89 16.71 -15.16 0.69
CA THR A 89 16.45 -13.96 -0.10
C THR A 89 16.10 -12.73 0.74
N GLY A 90 15.75 -12.91 2.02
CA GLY A 90 15.20 -11.84 2.86
C GLY A 90 13.75 -11.45 2.51
N ILE A 91 13.09 -12.22 1.62
CA ILE A 91 11.73 -11.95 1.10
C ILE A 91 10.79 -13.04 1.58
N GLU A 92 9.73 -12.65 2.27
CA GLU A 92 8.69 -13.57 2.74
C GLU A 92 7.49 -13.59 1.80
N ILE A 93 7.24 -14.73 1.14
CA ILE A 93 6.05 -14.95 0.34
C ILE A 93 5.32 -16.17 0.88
N HIS A 94 4.06 -15.98 1.35
CA HIS A 94 3.26 -17.11 1.78
C HIS A 94 2.90 -18.01 0.59
N PRO A 95 3.02 -19.35 0.70
CA PRO A 95 2.77 -20.25 -0.43
C PRO A 95 1.33 -20.22 -0.96
N GLY A 96 0.37 -19.73 -0.17
CA GLY A 96 -1.02 -19.52 -0.61
C GLY A 96 -1.23 -18.29 -1.49
N ALA A 97 -0.31 -17.35 -1.54
CA ALA A 97 -0.42 -16.15 -2.37
C ALA A 97 -0.51 -16.51 -3.85
N LYS A 98 -1.31 -15.75 -4.62
CA LYS A 98 -1.42 -15.92 -6.08
C LYS A 98 -0.64 -14.82 -6.77
N ILE A 99 0.32 -15.19 -7.57
CA ILE A 99 1.23 -14.24 -8.23
C ILE A 99 1.24 -14.50 -9.74
N GLY A 100 0.97 -13.45 -10.50
CA GLY A 100 1.04 -13.44 -11.97
C GLY A 100 2.48 -13.55 -12.49
N LYS A 101 2.67 -13.30 -13.78
CA LYS A 101 4.00 -13.30 -14.44
C LYS A 101 4.62 -11.90 -14.38
N GLY A 102 5.96 -11.86 -14.48
CA GLY A 102 6.69 -10.61 -14.55
C GLY A 102 6.65 -9.78 -13.27
N LEU A 103 6.43 -10.42 -12.10
CA LEU A 103 6.59 -9.73 -10.82
C LEU A 103 8.07 -9.43 -10.61
N VAL A 104 8.42 -8.15 -10.53
CA VAL A 104 9.75 -7.67 -10.15
C VAL A 104 9.72 -7.28 -8.67
N ILE A 105 10.61 -7.87 -7.88
CA ILE A 105 10.87 -7.46 -6.50
C ILE A 105 12.29 -6.88 -6.47
N ASP A 106 12.36 -5.56 -6.48
CA ASP A 106 13.61 -4.83 -6.56
C ASP A 106 14.17 -4.57 -5.16
N HIS A 107 15.47 -4.84 -4.96
CA HIS A 107 16.18 -4.91 -3.69
C HIS A 107 15.62 -5.96 -2.71
N GLY A 108 14.35 -6.04 -2.52
CA GLY A 108 13.55 -7.09 -1.90
C GLY A 108 13.64 -7.25 -0.38
N SER A 109 14.66 -6.78 0.30
CA SER A 109 14.82 -6.97 1.75
C SER A 109 13.60 -6.52 2.53
N GLY A 110 13.05 -7.42 3.37
CA GLY A 110 11.89 -7.11 4.22
C GLY A 110 10.54 -7.05 3.50
N VAL A 111 10.46 -7.48 2.24
CA VAL A 111 9.17 -7.65 1.56
C VAL A 111 8.40 -8.79 2.19
N VAL A 112 7.10 -8.57 2.47
CA VAL A 112 6.19 -9.58 3.03
C VAL A 112 4.92 -9.63 2.18
N ILE A 113 4.61 -10.82 1.64
CA ILE A 113 3.39 -11.09 0.87
C ILE A 113 2.57 -12.15 1.60
N GLY A 114 1.40 -11.75 2.10
CA GLY A 114 0.54 -12.59 2.94
C GLY A 114 -0.25 -13.64 2.16
N GLU A 115 -0.87 -14.57 2.91
CA GLU A 115 -1.49 -15.80 2.42
C GLU A 115 -2.52 -15.62 1.30
N THR A 116 -3.43 -14.66 1.47
CA THR A 116 -4.54 -14.44 0.52
C THR A 116 -4.29 -13.25 -0.40
N ALA A 117 -3.03 -12.78 -0.50
CA ALA A 117 -2.66 -11.75 -1.45
C ALA A 117 -2.78 -12.28 -2.89
N GLU A 118 -3.24 -11.41 -3.77
CA GLU A 118 -3.29 -11.66 -5.20
C GLU A 118 -2.55 -10.54 -5.92
N ILE A 119 -1.64 -10.91 -6.81
CA ILE A 119 -0.81 -9.95 -7.56
C ILE A 119 -0.99 -10.26 -9.03
N GLY A 120 -1.41 -9.28 -9.81
CA GLY A 120 -1.55 -9.38 -11.26
C GLY A 120 -0.21 -9.50 -11.99
N ASP A 121 -0.27 -9.42 -13.30
CA ASP A 121 0.91 -9.48 -14.16
C ASP A 121 1.70 -8.15 -14.09
N ASP A 122 3.01 -8.23 -14.32
CA ASP A 122 3.89 -7.09 -14.52
C ASP A 122 3.96 -6.05 -13.39
N CYS A 123 3.71 -6.49 -12.16
CA CYS A 123 3.84 -5.65 -10.97
C CYS A 123 5.31 -5.45 -10.56
N THR A 124 5.57 -4.34 -9.86
CA THR A 124 6.89 -4.03 -9.27
C THR A 124 6.72 -3.70 -7.79
N LEU A 125 7.46 -4.39 -6.93
CA LEU A 125 7.51 -4.16 -5.49
C LEU A 125 8.95 -3.81 -5.11
N TYR A 126 9.12 -2.82 -4.25
CA TYR A 126 10.42 -2.44 -3.70
C TYR A 126 10.61 -3.01 -2.29
N GLN A 127 11.82 -2.86 -1.74
CA GLN A 127 12.16 -3.33 -0.40
C GLN A 127 11.20 -2.81 0.68
N GLY A 128 10.98 -3.62 1.70
CA GLY A 128 10.14 -3.28 2.85
C GLY A 128 8.64 -3.18 2.56
N VAL A 129 8.19 -3.51 1.35
CA VAL A 129 6.76 -3.56 1.00
C VAL A 129 6.06 -4.66 1.79
N MET A 130 4.90 -4.34 2.35
CA MET A 130 4.04 -5.30 3.02
C MET A 130 2.67 -5.36 2.36
N LEU A 131 2.28 -6.53 1.86
CA LEU A 131 0.92 -6.85 1.46
C LEU A 131 0.27 -7.63 2.61
N GLY A 132 -0.26 -6.89 3.58
CA GLY A 132 -0.71 -7.41 4.87
C GLY A 132 -2.22 -7.58 4.96
N GLY A 133 -2.64 -8.41 5.90
CA GLY A 133 -4.05 -8.59 6.26
C GLY A 133 -4.44 -7.70 7.44
N THR A 134 -5.73 -7.40 7.52
CA THR A 134 -6.35 -6.77 8.69
C THR A 134 -7.30 -7.76 9.37
N GLY A 135 -7.30 -7.75 10.72
CA GLY A 135 -8.20 -8.55 11.54
C GLY A 135 -7.82 -10.04 11.65
N LYS A 136 -8.70 -10.80 12.32
CA LYS A 136 -8.49 -12.21 12.68
C LYS A 136 -9.23 -13.20 11.75
N HIS A 137 -9.77 -12.73 10.64
CA HIS A 137 -10.56 -13.56 9.72
C HIS A 137 -9.66 -14.51 8.94
N THR A 138 -10.12 -15.76 8.75
CA THR A 138 -9.40 -16.80 7.99
C THR A 138 -9.59 -16.68 6.47
N GLY A 139 -10.56 -15.89 6.00
CA GLY A 139 -10.86 -15.68 4.58
C GLY A 139 -9.91 -14.69 3.87
N LYS A 140 -10.39 -14.10 2.79
CA LYS A 140 -9.68 -13.02 2.07
C LYS A 140 -9.45 -11.85 3.02
N ARG A 141 -8.18 -11.58 3.34
CA ARG A 141 -7.75 -10.54 4.28
C ARG A 141 -6.54 -9.72 3.80
N HIS A 142 -5.93 -10.14 2.69
CA HIS A 142 -4.80 -9.46 2.07
C HIS A 142 -5.23 -8.81 0.76
N PRO A 143 -4.51 -7.78 0.28
CA PRO A 143 -4.91 -7.01 -0.89
C PRO A 143 -4.83 -7.82 -2.19
N THR A 144 -5.54 -7.28 -3.19
CA THR A 144 -5.43 -7.69 -4.59
C THR A 144 -4.82 -6.54 -5.39
N LEU A 145 -3.65 -6.76 -5.96
CA LEU A 145 -3.02 -5.84 -6.90
C LEU A 145 -3.44 -6.21 -8.33
N GLY A 146 -3.88 -5.23 -9.09
CA GLY A 146 -4.10 -5.37 -10.54
C GLY A 146 -2.80 -5.55 -11.32
N ASN A 147 -2.88 -5.45 -12.65
CA ASN A 147 -1.70 -5.57 -13.52
C ASN A 147 -0.90 -4.26 -13.55
N GLY A 148 0.43 -4.37 -13.64
CA GLY A 148 1.32 -3.23 -13.78
C GLY A 148 1.36 -2.29 -12.57
N VAL A 149 0.93 -2.75 -11.40
CA VAL A 149 0.96 -1.97 -10.16
C VAL A 149 2.39 -1.81 -9.69
N MET A 150 2.75 -0.58 -9.29
CA MET A 150 4.04 -0.27 -8.64
C MET A 150 3.81 0.06 -7.17
N VAL A 151 4.53 -0.61 -6.28
CA VAL A 151 4.49 -0.35 -4.83
C VAL A 151 5.88 0.08 -4.38
N GLY A 152 6.01 1.35 -4.00
CA GLY A 152 7.26 1.98 -3.59
C GLY A 152 7.81 1.42 -2.27
N SER A 153 9.11 1.69 -2.03
CA SER A 153 9.84 1.15 -0.89
C SER A 153 9.18 1.49 0.46
N GLY A 154 9.11 0.48 1.34
CA GLY A 154 8.53 0.62 2.66
C GLY A 154 7.01 0.78 2.71
N ALA A 155 6.31 0.84 1.58
CA ALA A 155 4.86 0.99 1.56
C ALA A 155 4.13 -0.23 2.13
N LYS A 156 3.00 0.02 2.77
CA LYS A 156 2.17 -1.01 3.38
C LYS A 156 0.76 -0.94 2.80
N VAL A 157 0.29 -2.06 2.25
CA VAL A 157 -1.07 -2.21 1.72
C VAL A 157 -1.79 -3.21 2.60
N LEU A 158 -2.76 -2.75 3.41
CA LEU A 158 -3.30 -3.51 4.52
C LEU A 158 -4.82 -3.65 4.40
N GLY A 159 -5.29 -4.83 4.01
CA GLY A 159 -6.71 -5.16 3.92
C GLY A 159 -7.11 -5.88 2.65
N PRO A 160 -8.34 -6.43 2.58
CA PRO A 160 -8.80 -7.27 1.48
C PRO A 160 -9.36 -6.48 0.29
N PHE A 161 -8.90 -5.26 0.07
CA PHE A 161 -9.34 -4.39 -1.02
C PHE A 161 -8.46 -4.53 -2.28
N ARG A 162 -8.90 -3.86 -3.34
CA ARG A 162 -8.22 -3.85 -4.63
C ARG A 162 -7.41 -2.57 -4.84
N VAL A 163 -6.19 -2.74 -5.34
CA VAL A 163 -5.39 -1.69 -5.99
C VAL A 163 -5.51 -1.92 -7.49
N GLY A 164 -6.07 -0.95 -8.20
CA GLY A 164 -6.39 -1.04 -9.64
C GLY A 164 -5.17 -1.13 -10.54
N ASP A 165 -5.40 -1.49 -11.79
CA ASP A 165 -4.33 -1.69 -12.77
C ASP A 165 -3.49 -0.42 -12.95
N ARG A 166 -2.18 -0.55 -13.11
CA ARG A 166 -1.20 0.54 -13.30
C ARG A 166 -1.19 1.61 -12.19
N ALA A 167 -1.83 1.33 -11.06
CA ALA A 167 -1.76 2.22 -9.90
C ALA A 167 -0.33 2.28 -9.34
N LYS A 168 0.02 3.42 -8.76
CA LYS A 168 1.32 3.68 -8.14
C LYS A 168 1.13 4.03 -6.68
N ILE A 169 1.75 3.27 -5.81
CA ILE A 169 1.79 3.54 -4.37
C ILE A 169 3.16 4.15 -4.05
N ALA A 170 3.16 5.33 -3.48
CA ALA A 170 4.41 6.02 -3.14
C ALA A 170 5.17 5.31 -2.02
N SER A 171 6.47 5.59 -1.93
CA SER A 171 7.32 5.05 -0.85
C SER A 171 6.78 5.45 0.52
N ASN A 172 6.84 4.51 1.48
CA ASN A 172 6.35 4.64 2.85
C ASN A 172 4.86 4.96 3.00
N ALA A 173 4.06 4.89 1.93
CA ALA A 173 2.62 5.07 2.02
C ALA A 173 1.95 3.91 2.77
N VAL A 174 0.89 4.22 3.54
CA VAL A 174 0.05 3.21 4.22
C VAL A 174 -1.34 3.24 3.61
N VAL A 175 -1.62 2.27 2.75
CA VAL A 175 -2.89 2.14 2.02
C VAL A 175 -3.84 1.27 2.84
N LEU A 176 -5.01 1.82 3.14
CA LEU A 176 -6.04 1.19 3.98
C LEU A 176 -7.39 1.04 3.24
N GLU A 177 -7.49 1.55 2.01
CA GLU A 177 -8.70 1.56 1.20
C GLU A 177 -8.37 1.34 -0.29
N GLU A 178 -9.39 1.13 -1.10
CA GLU A 178 -9.21 0.88 -2.54
C GLU A 178 -8.51 2.03 -3.26
N VAL A 179 -7.65 1.65 -4.22
CA VAL A 179 -6.96 2.61 -5.10
C VAL A 179 -7.40 2.36 -6.53
N PRO A 180 -7.96 3.37 -7.22
CA PRO A 180 -8.40 3.23 -8.62
C PRO A 180 -7.26 2.88 -9.58
N SER A 181 -7.62 2.35 -10.76
CA SER A 181 -6.65 2.15 -11.85
C SER A 181 -6.03 3.48 -12.28
N ASP A 182 -4.75 3.43 -12.69
CA ASP A 182 -3.98 4.60 -13.14
C ASP A 182 -3.82 5.71 -12.08
N ALA A 183 -4.15 5.40 -10.82
CA ALA A 183 -4.04 6.34 -9.71
C ALA A 183 -2.65 6.35 -9.07
N THR A 184 -2.31 7.46 -8.43
CA THR A 184 -1.15 7.57 -7.54
C THR A 184 -1.63 7.87 -6.12
N ALA A 185 -1.28 7.00 -5.17
CA ALA A 185 -1.60 7.15 -3.75
C ALA A 185 -0.34 7.47 -2.94
N VAL A 186 -0.44 8.44 -2.02
CA VAL A 186 0.70 8.98 -1.24
C VAL A 186 0.28 9.22 0.20
N GLY A 187 1.19 9.02 1.15
CA GLY A 187 1.04 9.45 2.55
C GLY A 187 0.60 8.37 3.52
N VAL A 188 0.38 8.77 4.79
CA VAL A 188 0.00 7.91 5.93
C VAL A 188 -1.12 8.61 6.72
N PRO A 189 -2.39 8.17 6.58
CA PRO A 189 -2.90 7.18 5.62
C PRO A 189 -2.80 7.70 4.17
N ALA A 190 -2.66 6.76 3.22
CA ALA A 190 -2.49 7.11 1.81
C ALA A 190 -3.77 7.75 1.23
N ARG A 191 -3.58 8.78 0.40
CA ARG A 191 -4.64 9.44 -0.36
C ARG A 191 -4.30 9.42 -1.84
N VAL A 192 -5.32 9.30 -2.68
CA VAL A 192 -5.17 9.38 -4.13
C VAL A 192 -4.95 10.83 -4.53
N VAL A 193 -3.76 11.14 -5.06
CA VAL A 193 -3.37 12.51 -5.47
C VAL A 193 -3.41 12.72 -6.99
N ARG A 194 -3.42 11.65 -7.78
CA ARG A 194 -3.54 11.69 -9.25
C ARG A 194 -4.34 10.51 -9.77
N ILE A 195 -5.08 10.70 -10.87
CA ILE A 195 -5.70 9.62 -11.66
C ILE A 195 -5.41 9.91 -13.13
N ALA A 196 -4.93 8.90 -13.88
CA ALA A 196 -4.57 9.01 -15.31
C ALA A 196 -3.63 10.20 -15.61
N GLY A 197 -2.66 10.45 -14.74
CA GLY A 197 -1.72 11.57 -14.86
C GLY A 197 -2.26 12.95 -14.51
N LYS A 198 -3.58 13.10 -14.32
CA LYS A 198 -4.21 14.36 -13.88
C LYS A 198 -4.25 14.41 -12.35
N LYS A 199 -3.91 15.57 -11.77
CA LYS A 199 -4.09 15.77 -10.33
C LYS A 199 -5.57 15.62 -9.98
N VAL A 200 -5.87 14.91 -8.90
CA VAL A 200 -7.19 14.95 -8.26
C VAL A 200 -7.22 16.26 -7.50
N THR A 201 -7.73 17.30 -8.12
CA THR A 201 -7.93 18.58 -7.48
C THR A 201 -9.25 18.55 -6.73
N ASP A 202 -9.21 18.55 -5.42
CA ASP A 202 -10.11 19.42 -4.68
C ASP A 202 -9.70 20.85 -5.01
N ASN A 203 -10.62 21.67 -5.40
CA ASN A 203 -10.57 22.89 -6.19
C ASN A 203 -9.70 24.05 -5.67
N LEU A 204 -8.48 23.94 -5.15
CA LEU A 204 -7.76 25.11 -4.59
C LEU A 204 -6.23 25.10 -4.53
N ASP A 205 -5.43 24.30 -5.26
CA ASP A 205 -4.00 24.63 -5.27
C ASP A 205 -3.23 24.27 -6.54
N HIS A 206 -2.49 25.25 -7.06
CA HIS A 206 -1.79 25.19 -8.35
C HIS A 206 -0.28 24.93 -8.26
N VAL A 207 0.34 24.77 -7.08
CA VAL A 207 1.82 24.83 -7.00
C VAL A 207 2.52 23.65 -6.36
N HIS A 208 1.89 22.85 -5.52
CA HIS A 208 2.58 21.74 -4.84
C HIS A 208 1.80 20.45 -4.93
N VAL A 209 2.50 19.30 -5.05
CA VAL A 209 1.96 17.99 -4.64
C VAL A 209 2.00 18.03 -3.11
N PRO A 210 0.91 18.34 -2.43
CA PRO A 210 0.99 18.48 -0.99
C PRO A 210 1.03 17.10 -0.38
N ASP A 211 1.95 16.89 0.52
CA ASP A 211 1.85 15.88 1.56
C ASP A 211 0.45 16.01 2.18
N PRO A 212 -0.37 14.94 2.25
CA PRO A 212 -1.69 14.98 2.87
C PRO A 212 -1.67 15.54 4.29
N VAL A 213 -0.57 15.35 5.01
CA VAL A 213 -0.32 15.91 6.34
C VAL A 213 -0.15 17.43 6.25
N ALA A 214 0.60 17.94 5.28
CA ALA A 214 0.75 19.38 5.06
C ALA A 214 -0.59 20.05 4.68
N GLN A 215 -1.44 19.37 3.89
CA GLN A 215 -2.79 19.89 3.59
C GLN A 215 -3.67 20.00 4.83
N GLU A 216 -3.61 19.01 5.70
CA GLU A 216 -4.40 19.01 6.93
C GLU A 216 -3.87 20.08 7.91
N PHE A 217 -2.55 20.29 7.99
CA PHE A 217 -1.96 21.39 8.74
C PHE A 217 -2.41 22.75 8.19
N CYS A 218 -2.39 22.99 6.90
CA CYS A 218 -2.90 24.23 6.30
C CYS A 218 -4.39 24.44 6.61
N ARG A 219 -5.22 23.39 6.61
CA ARG A 219 -6.64 23.51 7.01
C ARG A 219 -6.80 23.88 8.48
N VAL A 220 -5.98 23.30 9.35
CA VAL A 220 -5.98 23.61 10.79
C VAL A 220 -5.52 25.03 11.01
N GLU A 221 -4.45 25.50 10.36
CA GLU A 221 -3.97 26.88 10.42
C GLU A 221 -5.04 27.89 9.95
N HIS A 222 -5.71 27.64 8.84
CA HIS A 222 -6.81 28.50 8.37
C HIS A 222 -7.96 28.57 9.38
N ARG A 223 -8.31 27.45 10.01
CA ARG A 223 -9.33 27.42 11.06
C ARG A 223 -8.89 28.17 12.30
N LEU A 224 -7.64 28.03 12.71
CA LEU A 224 -7.06 28.74 13.85
C LEU A 224 -7.09 30.24 13.63
N HIS A 225 -6.62 30.72 12.47
CA HIS A 225 -6.67 32.15 12.10
C HIS A 225 -8.09 32.72 12.09
N ALA A 226 -9.06 31.93 11.58
CA ALA A 226 -10.46 32.37 11.60
C ALA A 226 -11.04 32.46 13.00
N LEU A 227 -10.63 31.58 13.92
CA LEU A 227 -11.03 31.61 15.32
C LEU A 227 -10.36 32.77 16.07
N GLU A 228 -9.07 33.00 15.86
CA GLU A 228 -8.34 34.14 16.42
C GLU A 228 -8.95 35.49 16.00
N LYS A 229 -9.34 35.60 14.72
CA LYS A 229 -10.03 36.82 14.24
C LYS A 229 -11.38 37.03 14.92
N LYS A 230 -12.16 35.98 15.13
CA LYS A 230 -13.43 36.06 15.86
C LYS A 230 -13.21 36.43 17.32
N LEU A 231 -12.20 35.85 17.97
CA LEU A 231 -11.88 36.15 19.37
C LEU A 231 -11.55 37.62 19.55
N ARG A 232 -10.67 38.21 18.71
CA ARG A 232 -10.36 39.63 18.73
C ARG A 232 -11.60 40.49 18.56
N GLN A 233 -12.51 40.14 17.65
CA GLN A 233 -13.76 40.87 17.46
C GLN A 233 -14.66 40.81 18.71
N TYR A 234 -14.70 39.69 19.43
CA TYR A 234 -15.44 39.58 20.70
C TYR A 234 -14.78 40.42 21.81
N GLU A 235 -13.44 40.38 21.92
CA GLU A 235 -12.70 41.15 22.90
C GLU A 235 -12.86 42.68 22.67
N GLU A 236 -12.81 43.14 21.42
CA GLU A 236 -13.06 44.54 21.04
C GLU A 236 -14.51 44.97 21.36
N ALA A 237 -15.47 44.09 21.09
CA ALA A 237 -16.88 44.36 21.38
C ALA A 237 -17.15 44.39 22.88
N GLU A 238 -16.57 43.52 23.70
CA GLU A 238 -16.64 43.57 25.15
C GLU A 238 -15.98 44.77 25.74
N ALA A 239 -14.79 45.15 25.24
CA ALA A 239 -14.09 46.39 25.69
C ALA A 239 -14.92 47.65 25.37
N THR A 240 -15.52 47.71 24.18
CA THR A 240 -16.39 48.84 23.79
C THR A 240 -17.65 48.91 24.67
N LYS A 241 -18.25 47.77 25.00
CA LYS A 241 -19.42 47.70 25.87
C LYS A 241 -19.06 48.12 27.29
N ALA A 242 -17.94 47.63 27.83
CA ALA A 242 -17.47 48.00 29.17
C ALA A 242 -17.11 49.50 29.28
N ALA A 243 -16.60 50.13 28.20
CA ALA A 243 -16.38 51.56 28.16
C ALA A 243 -17.68 52.36 28.15
N ALA A 244 -18.67 51.93 27.36
CA ALA A 244 -20.00 52.58 27.33
C ALA A 244 -20.75 52.47 28.66
N ASP A 245 -20.64 51.33 29.32
CA ASP A 245 -21.28 51.10 30.64
C ASP A 245 -20.64 52.04 31.72
N LYS A 246 -19.31 52.26 31.68
CA LYS A 246 -18.61 53.18 32.56
C LYS A 246 -18.97 54.67 32.30
N GLU A 247 -19.09 55.08 31.05
CA GLU A 247 -19.55 56.45 30.71
C GLU A 247 -20.98 56.71 31.19
N THR A 248 -21.84 55.71 31.15
CA THR A 248 -23.22 55.78 31.61
C THR A 248 -23.27 55.89 33.14
N GLU A 249 -22.42 55.19 33.87
CA GLU A 249 -22.31 55.27 35.33
C GLU A 249 -21.77 56.63 35.81
N GLU A 250 -20.77 57.19 35.12
CA GLU A 250 -20.24 58.51 35.43
C GLU A 250 -21.26 59.64 35.18
N GLN A 251 -22.07 59.51 34.12
CA GLN A 251 -23.13 60.50 33.84
C GLN A 251 -24.29 60.45 34.85
N THR A 252 -24.56 59.30 35.42
CA THR A 252 -25.59 59.19 36.45
C THR A 252 -25.12 59.56 37.85
N ALA A 253 -23.80 59.59 38.10
CA ALA A 253 -23.17 59.95 39.37
C ALA A 253 -22.85 61.46 39.51
N ALA A 254 -23.11 62.28 38.49
CA ALA A 254 -22.88 63.74 38.57
C ALA A 254 -23.92 64.42 39.51
N PRO A 255 -23.51 65.12 40.58
CA PRO A 255 -24.46 65.73 41.55
C PRO A 255 -25.23 66.83 40.87
N GLY A 256 -26.59 66.69 40.94
CA GLY A 256 -27.53 67.71 40.44
C GLY A 256 -27.17 69.08 41.00
N LYS A 257 -26.96 70.08 40.13
CA LYS A 257 -26.87 71.46 40.53
C LYS A 257 -28.16 71.86 41.20
N ASP A 258 -28.07 72.16 42.48
CA ASP A 258 -29.16 72.73 43.29
C ASP A 258 -29.56 74.13 42.70
N PRO A 259 -30.80 74.36 42.27
CA PRO A 259 -31.25 75.63 41.67
C PRO A 259 -31.66 76.65 42.72
N SER A 260 -31.23 76.55 43.96
CA SER A 260 -31.71 77.50 45.05
C SER A 260 -30.57 78.35 45.65
N ALA A 261 -29.81 79.05 44.79
CA ALA A 261 -28.93 80.07 45.31
C ALA A 261 -28.93 81.30 44.39
N ASP A 262 -30.07 81.98 44.25
CA ASP A 262 -30.17 83.39 43.86
C ASP A 262 -31.61 83.87 44.24
N ALA A 263 -31.74 84.43 45.45
CA ALA A 263 -32.78 85.36 45.82
C ALA A 263 -32.25 86.28 46.95
#